data_39d611d0678763b2cac84accfeed0b40
#
_entry.id   39d611d0678763b2cac84accfeed0b40
#
_cell.length_a   1.000
_cell.length_b   1.000
_cell.length_c   1.000
_cell.angle_alpha   90.00
_cell.angle_beta   90.00
_cell.angle_gamma   90.00
#
_symmetry.space_group_name_H-M   'P 1'
#
loop_
_entity.id
_entity.type
_entity.pdbx_description
1 polymer ?
#
loop_
_entity_poly.entity_id
_entity_poly.type
_entity_poly.pdbx_seq_one_letter_code
_entity_poly.pdbx_strand_id
1 'polypeptide(L)'
;MNVGRYQIQETLGTGANSRVVRAYDPMIDRGVAIKLFSPEIARGEARAKFLREARVVGKLSHPAIVTLHDMGIEESTMTPYLVMELVEGQPLERIIAKGSVPFSTACAWAAHVANALAAAHHNAVIHGDVKPANILITTDNRVKLTDFGMSRLTSHQGVDSSLFGTPAYWCPEQIHGRAQDARSDVFSLGVVLYEMLTGISPFAGDSLQAVCNNILSSSPQRPSHVNSSIPALLDDIVTACLCKDPQRRMPTAETMAEQLFPFARRKPALASAAIVEPNQRSRVSRLLRSA
;
A
#
# COMPACT_ATOMS: atom_id res chain seq x y z
N MET A 1 -1.48 8.42 -29.73
CA MET A 1 -2.81 8.73 -29.18
C MET A 1 -2.61 9.78 -28.10
N ASN A 2 -3.45 10.83 -28.07
CA ASN A 2 -3.31 11.90 -27.10
C ASN A 2 -4.53 11.93 -26.17
N VAL A 3 -4.35 12.51 -24.97
CA VAL A 3 -5.40 12.88 -24.03
C VAL A 3 -5.14 14.32 -23.63
N GLY A 4 -6.03 15.24 -24.04
CA GLY A 4 -5.73 16.66 -24.01
C GLY A 4 -4.39 16.95 -24.71
N ARG A 5 -3.47 17.66 -24.04
CA ARG A 5 -2.13 17.95 -24.57
C ARG A 5 -1.11 16.81 -24.39
N TYR A 6 -1.43 15.78 -23.63
CA TYR A 6 -0.50 14.73 -23.22
C TYR A 6 -0.39 13.61 -24.26
N GLN A 7 0.83 13.22 -24.62
CA GLN A 7 1.13 12.17 -25.58
C GLN A 7 1.28 10.83 -24.84
N ILE A 8 0.33 9.90 -25.03
CA ILE A 8 0.37 8.56 -24.43
C ILE A 8 1.53 7.77 -25.02
N GLN A 9 2.33 7.16 -24.17
CA GLN A 9 3.48 6.32 -24.53
C GLN A 9 3.17 4.83 -24.32
N GLU A 10 2.90 4.42 -23.07
CA GLU A 10 2.68 3.02 -22.72
C GLU A 10 1.65 2.86 -21.59
N THR A 11 1.09 1.67 -21.45
CA THR A 11 0.20 1.34 -20.32
C THR A 11 1.03 0.86 -19.14
N LEU A 12 0.88 1.49 -17.98
CA LEU A 12 1.53 1.12 -16.73
C LEU A 12 0.70 0.11 -15.92
N GLY A 13 -0.64 0.19 -16.02
CA GLY A 13 -1.54 -0.71 -15.31
C GLY A 13 -2.98 -0.54 -15.76
N THR A 14 -3.78 -1.60 -15.55
CA THR A 14 -5.22 -1.61 -15.85
C THR A 14 -5.97 -2.11 -14.62
N GLY A 15 -6.93 -1.34 -14.14
CA GLY A 15 -7.87 -1.71 -13.09
C GLY A 15 -9.29 -1.89 -13.65
N ALA A 16 -10.24 -2.27 -12.80
CA ALA A 16 -11.61 -2.55 -13.21
C ALA A 16 -12.30 -1.37 -13.93
N ASN A 17 -12.10 -0.13 -13.43
CA ASN A 17 -12.76 1.07 -13.96
C ASN A 17 -11.77 2.16 -14.37
N SER A 18 -10.49 1.82 -14.51
CA SER A 18 -9.47 2.81 -14.87
C SER A 18 -8.24 2.15 -15.48
N ARG A 19 -7.52 2.94 -16.28
CA ARG A 19 -6.23 2.56 -16.84
C ARG A 19 -5.20 3.65 -16.52
N VAL A 20 -4.02 3.26 -16.08
CA VAL A 20 -2.90 4.18 -15.87
C VAL A 20 -1.92 4.04 -17.02
N VAL A 21 -1.55 5.14 -17.61
CA VAL A 21 -0.62 5.22 -18.74
C VAL A 21 0.53 6.15 -18.42
N ARG A 22 1.70 5.83 -18.95
CA ARG A 22 2.81 6.78 -19.07
C ARG A 22 2.50 7.73 -20.23
N ALA A 23 2.71 9.01 -20.03
CA ALA A 23 2.54 10.02 -21.07
C ALA A 23 3.61 11.10 -20.96
N TYR A 24 3.75 11.90 -22.01
CA TYR A 24 4.66 13.02 -22.08
C TYR A 24 3.90 14.34 -22.20
N ASP A 25 4.27 15.32 -21.39
CA ASP A 25 3.75 16.68 -21.45
C ASP A 25 4.70 17.56 -22.27
N PRO A 26 4.36 17.88 -23.54
CA PRO A 26 5.25 18.64 -24.42
C PRO A 26 5.36 20.14 -24.05
N MET A 27 4.46 20.66 -23.20
CA MET A 27 4.48 22.07 -22.80
C MET A 27 5.59 22.37 -21.80
N ILE A 28 5.97 21.40 -20.98
CA ILE A 28 6.98 21.57 -19.93
C ILE A 28 8.03 20.46 -19.96
N ASP A 29 8.10 19.70 -21.07
CA ASP A 29 9.13 18.69 -21.37
C ASP A 29 9.33 17.68 -20.23
N ARG A 30 8.25 17.00 -19.83
CA ARG A 30 8.33 15.98 -18.77
C ARG A 30 7.43 14.77 -18.98
N GLY A 31 7.86 13.62 -18.43
CA GLY A 31 7.02 12.44 -18.27
C GLY A 31 6.00 12.62 -17.15
N VAL A 32 4.81 12.09 -17.36
CA VAL A 32 3.71 12.07 -16.39
C VAL A 32 3.02 10.70 -16.37
N ALA A 33 2.33 10.37 -15.28
CA ALA A 33 1.38 9.26 -15.22
C ALA A 33 -0.03 9.82 -15.39
N ILE A 34 -0.85 9.20 -16.25
CA ILE A 34 -2.24 9.62 -16.44
C ILE A 34 -3.15 8.46 -16.08
N LYS A 35 -4.05 8.68 -15.15
CA LYS A 35 -5.13 7.76 -14.82
C LYS A 35 -6.38 8.15 -15.59
N LEU A 36 -6.80 7.27 -16.48
CA LEU A 36 -7.99 7.39 -17.33
C LEU A 36 -9.13 6.62 -16.68
N PHE A 37 -10.29 7.22 -16.57
CA PHE A 37 -11.46 6.61 -15.95
C PHE A 37 -12.51 6.23 -17.00
N SER A 38 -13.45 5.38 -16.59
CA SER A 38 -14.62 5.06 -17.41
C SER A 38 -15.43 6.33 -17.75
N PRO A 39 -15.95 6.49 -18.99
CA PRO A 39 -16.74 7.65 -19.40
C PRO A 39 -18.00 7.89 -18.57
N GLU A 40 -18.53 6.89 -17.87
CA GLU A 40 -19.68 7.04 -16.98
C GLU A 40 -19.42 8.06 -15.85
N ILE A 41 -18.17 8.16 -15.40
CA ILE A 41 -17.76 9.13 -14.37
C ILE A 41 -17.84 10.59 -14.88
N ALA A 42 -17.85 10.81 -16.20
CA ALA A 42 -18.00 12.14 -16.79
C ALA A 42 -19.43 12.67 -16.82
N ARG A 43 -20.42 11.89 -16.33
CA ARG A 43 -21.85 12.22 -16.50
C ARG A 43 -22.52 12.59 -15.17
N GLY A 44 -23.51 13.50 -15.25
CA GLY A 44 -24.39 13.85 -14.12
C GLY A 44 -23.67 14.17 -12.82
N GLU A 45 -24.15 13.60 -11.72
CA GLU A 45 -23.60 13.78 -10.38
C GLU A 45 -22.20 13.18 -10.22
N ALA A 46 -21.88 12.10 -10.95
CA ALA A 46 -20.56 11.48 -10.90
C ALA A 46 -19.45 12.44 -11.36
N ARG A 47 -19.74 13.28 -12.38
CA ARG A 47 -18.81 14.33 -12.83
C ARG A 47 -18.55 15.37 -11.74
N ALA A 48 -19.61 15.86 -11.09
CA ALA A 48 -19.47 16.86 -10.04
C ALA A 48 -18.67 16.27 -8.84
N LYS A 49 -18.93 15.02 -8.51
CA LYS A 49 -18.19 14.28 -7.47
C LYS A 49 -16.72 14.11 -7.85
N PHE A 50 -16.42 13.66 -9.08
CA PHE A 50 -15.05 13.52 -9.59
C PHE A 50 -14.26 14.83 -9.48
N LEU A 51 -14.82 15.93 -9.98
CA LEU A 51 -14.15 17.24 -9.96
C LEU A 51 -13.91 17.74 -8.52
N ARG A 52 -14.85 17.47 -7.61
CA ARG A 52 -14.72 17.84 -6.20
C ARG A 52 -13.62 17.05 -5.50
N GLU A 53 -13.63 15.73 -5.62
CA GLU A 53 -12.61 14.84 -5.01
C GLU A 53 -11.22 15.16 -5.57
N ALA A 54 -11.07 15.30 -6.88
CA ALA A 54 -9.79 15.65 -7.50
C ALA A 54 -9.24 17.00 -7.01
N ARG A 55 -10.10 18.02 -6.81
CA ARG A 55 -9.68 19.31 -6.24
C ARG A 55 -9.19 19.19 -4.80
N VAL A 56 -9.77 18.30 -4.01
CA VAL A 56 -9.35 18.06 -2.63
C VAL A 56 -8.00 17.36 -2.60
N VAL A 57 -7.85 16.30 -3.40
CA VAL A 57 -6.58 15.58 -3.53
C VAL A 57 -5.47 16.47 -4.09
N GLY A 58 -5.77 17.34 -5.05
CA GLY A 58 -4.82 18.27 -5.65
C GLY A 58 -4.22 19.32 -4.69
N LYS A 59 -4.80 19.48 -3.50
CA LYS A 59 -4.25 20.34 -2.43
C LYS A 59 -3.23 19.59 -1.53
N LEU A 60 -3.16 18.26 -1.64
CA LEU A 60 -2.24 17.49 -0.84
C LEU A 60 -0.80 17.67 -1.36
N SER A 61 0.09 18.09 -0.49
CA SER A 61 1.52 18.21 -0.77
C SER A 61 2.30 17.52 0.35
N HIS A 62 2.92 16.39 0.02
CA HIS A 62 3.75 15.63 0.95
C HIS A 62 4.75 14.77 0.16
N PRO A 63 6.02 14.63 0.59
CA PRO A 63 7.04 13.89 -0.18
C PRO A 63 6.68 12.42 -0.44
N ALA A 64 5.90 11.79 0.44
CA ALA A 64 5.43 10.41 0.27
C ALA A 64 4.02 10.30 -0.33
N ILE A 65 3.45 11.37 -0.90
CA ILE A 65 2.21 11.34 -1.69
C ILE A 65 2.55 11.60 -3.16
N VAL A 66 1.94 10.85 -4.07
CA VAL A 66 2.03 11.11 -5.51
C VAL A 66 1.31 12.42 -5.82
N THR A 67 2.05 13.37 -6.39
CA THR A 67 1.50 14.71 -6.68
C THR A 67 0.50 14.66 -7.82
N LEU A 68 -0.68 15.24 -7.63
CA LEU A 68 -1.64 15.49 -8.71
C LEU A 68 -1.27 16.82 -9.40
N HIS A 69 -0.97 16.76 -10.70
CA HIS A 69 -0.53 17.92 -11.48
C HIS A 69 -1.67 18.61 -12.22
N ASP A 70 -2.61 17.83 -12.76
CA ASP A 70 -3.70 18.34 -13.59
C ASP A 70 -4.87 17.35 -13.60
N MET A 71 -6.02 17.79 -14.05
CA MET A 71 -7.20 16.96 -14.27
C MET A 71 -8.04 17.50 -15.43
N GLY A 72 -8.72 16.60 -16.13
CA GLY A 72 -9.59 17.00 -17.22
C GLY A 72 -10.60 15.93 -17.62
N ILE A 73 -11.35 16.26 -18.63
CA ILE A 73 -12.23 15.34 -19.36
C ILE A 73 -11.87 15.48 -20.82
N GLU A 74 -11.47 14.39 -21.46
CA GLU A 74 -11.22 14.34 -22.90
C GLU A 74 -12.56 14.46 -23.65
N GLU A 75 -12.74 15.54 -24.39
CA GLU A 75 -14.03 15.89 -24.98
C GLU A 75 -14.52 14.87 -26.03
N SER A 76 -13.58 14.33 -26.82
CA SER A 76 -13.91 13.41 -27.91
C SER A 76 -14.44 12.07 -27.43
N THR A 77 -13.98 11.60 -26.26
CA THR A 77 -14.32 10.30 -25.68
C THR A 77 -15.11 10.41 -24.39
N MET A 78 -15.31 11.63 -23.87
CA MET A 78 -15.88 11.89 -22.54
C MET A 78 -15.14 11.15 -21.42
N THR A 79 -13.83 10.93 -21.57
CA THR A 79 -13.00 10.20 -20.62
C THR A 79 -12.41 11.13 -19.56
N PRO A 80 -12.80 11.03 -18.28
CA PRO A 80 -12.14 11.77 -17.21
C PRO A 80 -10.71 11.27 -17.01
N TYR A 81 -9.80 12.20 -16.71
CA TYR A 81 -8.40 11.84 -16.43
C TYR A 81 -7.78 12.67 -15.33
N LEU A 82 -6.82 12.07 -14.64
CA LEU A 82 -5.94 12.71 -13.67
C LEU A 82 -4.50 12.59 -14.16
N VAL A 83 -3.78 13.72 -14.16
CA VAL A 83 -2.35 13.76 -14.50
C VAL A 83 -1.55 13.86 -13.23
N MET A 84 -0.65 12.91 -13.03
CA MET A 84 0.08 12.73 -11.78
C MET A 84 1.59 12.67 -12.02
N GLU A 85 2.35 12.85 -10.96
CA GLU A 85 3.77 12.54 -10.89
C GLU A 85 4.05 11.13 -11.43
N LEU A 86 4.98 11.02 -12.37
CA LEU A 86 5.48 9.73 -12.83
C LEU A 86 6.52 9.23 -11.85
N VAL A 87 6.20 8.15 -11.15
CA VAL A 87 7.08 7.54 -10.14
C VAL A 87 7.89 6.41 -10.79
N GLU A 88 9.20 6.57 -10.83
CA GLU A 88 10.11 5.50 -11.25
C GLU A 88 10.33 4.53 -10.08
N GLY A 89 9.70 3.34 -10.17
CA GLY A 89 9.69 2.36 -9.10
C GLY A 89 8.76 1.19 -9.37
N GLN A 90 8.37 0.49 -8.32
CA GLN A 90 7.43 -0.64 -8.42
C GLN A 90 6.42 -0.65 -7.26
N PRO A 91 5.22 -1.20 -7.46
CA PRO A 91 4.28 -1.41 -6.37
C PRO A 91 4.85 -2.33 -5.28
N LEU A 92 4.55 -2.01 -4.02
CA LEU A 92 4.92 -2.82 -2.86
C LEU A 92 4.42 -4.27 -2.96
N GLU A 93 3.27 -4.47 -3.61
CA GLU A 93 2.72 -5.79 -3.92
C GLU A 93 3.73 -6.71 -4.61
N ARG A 94 4.48 -6.20 -5.59
CA ARG A 94 5.52 -6.97 -6.28
C ARG A 94 6.72 -7.32 -5.41
N ILE A 95 6.95 -6.53 -4.37
CA ILE A 95 8.03 -6.77 -3.41
C ILE A 95 7.60 -7.85 -2.42
N ILE A 96 6.40 -7.72 -1.84
CA ILE A 96 5.84 -8.69 -0.89
C ILE A 96 5.63 -10.07 -1.54
N ALA A 97 5.26 -10.13 -2.81
CA ALA A 97 5.13 -11.39 -3.55
C ALA A 97 6.43 -12.22 -3.60
N LYS A 98 7.58 -11.62 -3.31
CA LYS A 98 8.88 -12.30 -3.22
C LYS A 98 9.22 -12.81 -1.81
N GLY A 99 8.36 -12.52 -0.83
CA GLY A 99 8.52 -12.90 0.58
C GLY A 99 8.47 -11.71 1.53
N SER A 100 8.73 -11.97 2.81
CA SER A 100 8.73 -10.93 3.84
C SER A 100 9.84 -9.88 3.61
N VAL A 101 9.57 -8.66 4.02
CA VAL A 101 10.52 -7.54 3.99
C VAL A 101 11.28 -7.49 5.32
N PRO A 102 12.59 -7.19 5.35
CA PRO A 102 13.31 -6.96 6.62
C PRO A 102 12.56 -5.98 7.50
N PHE A 103 12.36 -6.32 8.79
CA PHE A 103 11.47 -5.55 9.67
C PHE A 103 11.82 -4.06 9.77
N SER A 104 13.11 -3.71 9.74
CA SER A 104 13.54 -2.30 9.77
C SER A 104 13.10 -1.53 8.50
N THR A 105 13.15 -2.18 7.35
CA THR A 105 12.67 -1.63 6.07
C THR A 105 11.16 -1.52 6.07
N ALA A 106 10.45 -2.56 6.51
CA ALA A 106 8.98 -2.57 6.61
C ALA A 106 8.49 -1.44 7.54
N CYS A 107 9.14 -1.26 8.72
CA CYS A 107 8.83 -0.18 9.64
C CYS A 107 9.13 1.20 9.04
N ALA A 108 10.24 1.36 8.31
CA ALA A 108 10.57 2.62 7.64
C ALA A 108 9.51 2.99 6.59
N TRP A 109 9.16 2.05 5.72
CA TRP A 109 8.14 2.29 4.69
C TRP A 109 6.77 2.57 5.30
N ALA A 110 6.33 1.74 6.27
CA ALA A 110 5.05 1.95 6.94
C ALA A 110 4.99 3.29 7.69
N ALA A 111 6.08 3.71 8.34
CA ALA A 111 6.15 5.02 9.00
C ALA A 111 6.02 6.18 8.01
N HIS A 112 6.65 6.09 6.82
CA HIS A 112 6.50 7.11 5.79
C HIS A 112 5.08 7.13 5.19
N VAL A 113 4.44 5.97 4.97
CA VAL A 113 3.02 5.89 4.56
C VAL A 113 2.12 6.49 5.63
N ALA A 114 2.36 6.16 6.91
CA ALA A 114 1.59 6.69 8.03
C ALA A 114 1.69 8.22 8.11
N ASN A 115 2.88 8.81 7.91
CA ASN A 115 3.03 10.28 7.83
C ASN A 115 2.28 10.88 6.64
N ALA A 116 2.29 10.22 5.48
CA ALA A 116 1.51 10.65 4.32
C ALA A 116 -0.01 10.65 4.61
N LEU A 117 -0.49 9.59 5.27
CA LEU A 117 -1.88 9.50 5.72
C LEU A 117 -2.21 10.59 6.75
N ALA A 118 -1.33 10.83 7.74
CA ALA A 118 -1.53 11.90 8.72
C ALA A 118 -1.66 13.27 8.05
N ALA A 119 -0.79 13.58 7.08
CA ALA A 119 -0.88 14.83 6.31
C ALA A 119 -2.21 14.96 5.53
N ALA A 120 -2.72 13.85 4.98
CA ALA A 120 -4.02 13.83 4.33
C ALA A 120 -5.17 13.99 5.32
N HIS A 121 -5.12 13.30 6.47
CA HIS A 121 -6.13 13.38 7.53
C HIS A 121 -6.26 14.78 8.12
N HIS A 122 -5.16 15.52 8.29
CA HIS A 122 -5.17 16.94 8.69
C HIS A 122 -5.90 17.83 7.68
N ASN A 123 -5.97 17.42 6.42
CA ASN A 123 -6.76 18.08 5.37
C ASN A 123 -8.17 17.46 5.19
N ALA A 124 -8.66 16.70 6.17
CA ALA A 124 -9.92 15.96 6.14
C ALA A 124 -10.07 15.00 4.93
N VAL A 125 -8.95 14.48 4.42
CA VAL A 125 -8.90 13.48 3.34
C VAL A 125 -8.62 12.11 3.92
N ILE A 126 -9.52 11.16 3.71
CA ILE A 126 -9.34 9.75 4.03
C ILE A 126 -8.94 9.05 2.73
N HIS A 127 -7.92 8.18 2.77
CA HIS A 127 -7.49 7.43 1.60
C HIS A 127 -8.54 6.39 1.19
N GLY A 128 -8.96 5.55 2.13
CA GLY A 128 -10.04 4.57 1.99
C GLY A 128 -9.73 3.34 1.13
N ASP A 129 -8.49 3.22 0.58
CA ASP A 129 -8.04 2.06 -0.21
C ASP A 129 -6.53 1.84 -0.04
N VAL A 130 -6.05 1.85 1.21
CA VAL A 130 -4.63 1.59 1.52
C VAL A 130 -4.35 0.10 1.31
N LYS A 131 -3.47 -0.20 0.33
CA LYS A 131 -3.05 -1.57 -0.02
C LYS A 131 -1.69 -1.55 -0.71
N PRO A 132 -0.98 -2.67 -0.81
CA PRO A 132 0.35 -2.74 -1.41
C PRO A 132 0.40 -2.26 -2.88
N ALA A 133 -0.67 -2.45 -3.65
CA ALA A 133 -0.76 -1.98 -5.03
C ALA A 133 -0.73 -0.44 -5.15
N ASN A 134 -1.20 0.28 -4.11
CA ASN A 134 -1.26 1.75 -4.06
C ASN A 134 -0.05 2.37 -3.33
N ILE A 135 0.92 1.57 -2.93
CA ILE A 135 2.18 2.01 -2.31
C ILE A 135 3.31 1.71 -3.30
N LEU A 136 3.93 2.76 -3.85
CA LEU A 136 5.04 2.63 -4.77
C LEU A 136 6.36 2.79 -4.03
N ILE A 137 7.31 1.89 -4.30
CA ILE A 137 8.69 1.98 -3.80
C ILE A 137 9.57 2.42 -4.96
N THR A 138 10.17 3.59 -4.81
CA THR A 138 11.03 4.19 -5.84
C THR A 138 12.37 3.47 -5.94
N THR A 139 13.09 3.70 -7.03
CA THR A 139 14.43 3.13 -7.26
C THR A 139 15.46 3.56 -6.20
N ASP A 140 15.27 4.72 -5.57
CA ASP A 140 16.05 5.21 -4.43
C ASP A 140 15.45 4.87 -3.06
N ASN A 141 14.58 3.83 -3.02
CA ASN A 141 13.99 3.25 -1.80
C ASN A 141 13.08 4.20 -0.99
N ARG A 142 12.50 5.22 -1.63
CA ARG A 142 11.47 6.07 -1.02
C ARG A 142 10.07 5.50 -1.27
N VAL A 143 9.12 5.96 -0.46
CA VAL A 143 7.71 5.57 -0.56
C VAL A 143 6.91 6.68 -1.24
N LYS A 144 5.99 6.29 -2.10
CA LYS A 144 4.97 7.16 -2.70
C LYS A 144 3.60 6.49 -2.62
N LEU A 145 2.68 7.09 -1.88
CA LEU A 145 1.28 6.64 -1.78
C LEU A 145 0.46 7.30 -2.89
N THR A 146 -0.30 6.49 -3.63
CA THR A 146 -1.13 6.94 -4.76
C THR A 146 -2.61 6.61 -4.53
N ASP A 147 -3.48 7.14 -5.38
CA ASP A 147 -4.92 6.80 -5.45
C ASP A 147 -5.77 7.28 -4.26
N PHE A 148 -5.42 8.43 -3.65
CA PHE A 148 -6.24 9.06 -2.62
C PHE A 148 -7.68 9.33 -3.08
N GLY A 149 -8.66 9.01 -2.23
CA GLY A 149 -10.07 9.34 -2.42
C GLY A 149 -10.77 8.65 -3.60
N MET A 150 -10.05 7.83 -4.38
CA MET A 150 -10.57 7.21 -5.60
C MET A 150 -11.62 6.14 -5.31
N SER A 151 -11.60 5.50 -4.15
CA SER A 151 -12.61 4.52 -3.73
C SER A 151 -14.03 5.12 -3.69
N ARG A 152 -14.14 6.41 -3.32
CA ARG A 152 -15.42 7.14 -3.30
C ARG A 152 -15.95 7.48 -4.69
N LEU A 153 -15.07 7.60 -5.70
CA LEU A 153 -15.47 7.89 -7.08
C LEU A 153 -16.04 6.68 -7.78
N THR A 154 -15.57 5.50 -7.43
CA THR A 154 -15.95 4.23 -8.08
C THR A 154 -17.12 3.52 -7.38
N SER A 155 -17.47 3.91 -6.15
CA SER A 155 -18.63 3.38 -5.44
C SER A 155 -19.92 4.00 -5.98
N HIS A 156 -20.57 3.33 -6.94
CA HIS A 156 -21.93 3.66 -7.35
C HIS A 156 -22.91 3.21 -6.27
N GLN A 157 -23.85 4.12 -5.89
CA GLN A 157 -25.02 3.73 -5.12
C GLN A 157 -25.81 2.70 -5.95
N GLY A 158 -25.85 1.45 -5.49
CA GLY A 158 -26.77 0.43 -6.04
C GLY A 158 -26.17 -0.70 -6.87
N VAL A 159 -24.85 -0.73 -7.10
CA VAL A 159 -24.19 -1.93 -7.66
C VAL A 159 -23.46 -2.63 -6.51
N ASP A 160 -23.66 -3.95 -6.41
CA ASP A 160 -22.98 -4.82 -5.46
C ASP A 160 -21.52 -4.39 -5.27
N SER A 161 -21.24 -3.71 -4.16
CA SER A 161 -19.88 -3.29 -3.77
C SER A 161 -18.94 -4.49 -3.52
N SER A 162 -19.50 -5.70 -3.58
CA SER A 162 -18.82 -6.99 -3.44
C SER A 162 -17.80 -7.32 -4.54
N LEU A 163 -17.75 -6.52 -5.63
CA LEU A 163 -16.88 -6.81 -6.78
C LEU A 163 -15.71 -5.81 -6.97
N PHE A 164 -15.62 -4.74 -6.15
CA PHE A 164 -14.62 -3.69 -6.37
C PHE A 164 -13.61 -3.59 -5.20
N GLY A 165 -12.44 -4.14 -5.39
CA GLY A 165 -11.30 -4.01 -4.50
C GLY A 165 -10.71 -5.37 -4.06
N THR A 166 -9.55 -5.31 -3.41
CA THR A 166 -8.92 -6.48 -2.77
C THR A 166 -9.37 -6.50 -1.31
N PRO A 167 -10.39 -7.30 -0.94
CA PRO A 167 -11.02 -7.22 0.38
C PRO A 167 -10.08 -7.55 1.54
N ALA A 168 -8.92 -8.16 1.24
CA ALA A 168 -7.91 -8.49 2.23
C ALA A 168 -7.41 -7.30 3.08
N TYR A 169 -7.58 -6.06 2.57
CA TYR A 169 -7.12 -4.83 3.23
C TYR A 169 -8.28 -3.96 3.75
N TRP A 170 -9.53 -4.42 3.63
CA TRP A 170 -10.68 -3.68 4.12
C TRP A 170 -10.69 -3.64 5.65
N CYS A 171 -11.17 -2.52 6.18
CA CYS A 171 -11.44 -2.40 7.60
C CYS A 171 -12.85 -2.95 7.95
N PRO A 172 -13.10 -3.30 9.22
CA PRO A 172 -14.42 -3.79 9.67
C PRO A 172 -15.58 -2.87 9.30
N GLU A 173 -15.38 -1.55 9.41
CA GLU A 173 -16.39 -0.55 9.08
C GLU A 173 -16.76 -0.53 7.60
N GLN A 174 -15.81 -0.81 6.68
CA GLN A 174 -16.10 -0.97 5.25
C GLN A 174 -17.00 -2.18 4.98
N ILE A 175 -16.68 -3.32 5.63
CA ILE A 175 -17.46 -4.55 5.46
C ILE A 175 -18.89 -4.36 5.99
N HIS A 176 -19.06 -3.58 7.06
CA HIS A 176 -20.38 -3.25 7.61
C HIS A 176 -21.10 -2.12 6.87
N GLY A 177 -20.52 -1.53 5.80
CA GLY A 177 -21.08 -0.37 5.11
C GLY A 177 -21.20 0.89 5.98
N ARG A 178 -20.41 0.99 7.05
CA ARG A 178 -20.38 2.15 7.96
C ARG A 178 -19.45 3.23 7.41
N ALA A 179 -19.64 4.46 7.90
CA ALA A 179 -18.75 5.57 7.55
C ALA A 179 -17.31 5.26 8.01
N GLN A 180 -16.37 5.50 7.12
CA GLN A 180 -14.93 5.42 7.38
C GLN A 180 -14.42 6.74 7.95
N ASP A 181 -13.45 6.66 8.86
CA ASP A 181 -12.67 7.80 9.33
C ASP A 181 -11.15 7.51 9.18
N ALA A 182 -10.32 8.41 9.70
CA ALA A 182 -8.85 8.29 9.65
C ALA A 182 -8.32 6.95 10.20
N ARG A 183 -9.02 6.33 11.15
CA ARG A 183 -8.64 5.05 11.75
C ARG A 183 -8.89 3.86 10.83
N SER A 184 -9.71 4.02 9.79
CA SER A 184 -9.88 3.02 8.73
C SER A 184 -8.58 2.82 7.94
N ASP A 185 -7.89 3.93 7.59
CA ASP A 185 -6.59 3.87 6.92
C ASP A 185 -5.51 3.26 7.81
N VAL A 186 -5.56 3.52 9.14
CA VAL A 186 -4.66 2.91 10.12
C VAL A 186 -4.81 1.39 10.16
N PHE A 187 -6.05 0.89 10.12
CA PHE A 187 -6.31 -0.56 10.05
C PHE A 187 -5.71 -1.16 8.77
N SER A 188 -6.03 -0.58 7.62
CA SER A 188 -5.54 -1.06 6.33
C SER A 188 -4.01 -1.03 6.24
N LEU A 189 -3.36 0.03 6.75
CA LEU A 189 -1.90 0.09 6.85
C LEU A 189 -1.35 -0.95 7.85
N GLY A 190 -2.06 -1.24 8.92
CA GLY A 190 -1.75 -2.33 9.85
C GLY A 190 -1.72 -3.70 9.17
N VAL A 191 -2.68 -3.96 8.26
CA VAL A 191 -2.69 -5.18 7.43
C VAL A 191 -1.47 -5.24 6.51
N VAL A 192 -1.16 -4.13 5.84
CA VAL A 192 0.02 -4.03 4.96
C VAL A 192 1.32 -4.23 5.75
N LEU A 193 1.44 -3.65 6.93
CA LEU A 193 2.61 -3.83 7.80
C LEU A 193 2.77 -5.29 8.22
N TYR A 194 1.68 -5.93 8.66
CA TYR A 194 1.69 -7.35 9.00
C TYR A 194 2.22 -8.20 7.84
N GLU A 195 1.67 -7.97 6.65
CA GLU A 195 2.05 -8.71 5.45
C GLU A 195 3.52 -8.47 5.06
N MET A 196 4.01 -7.23 5.14
CA MET A 196 5.44 -6.94 4.93
C MET A 196 6.33 -7.71 5.90
N LEU A 197 5.96 -7.79 7.16
CA LEU A 197 6.74 -8.42 8.22
C LEU A 197 6.77 -9.94 8.11
N THR A 198 5.63 -10.55 7.73
CA THR A 198 5.44 -12.00 7.80
C THR A 198 5.46 -12.69 6.44
N GLY A 199 5.20 -11.96 5.35
CA GLY A 199 5.01 -12.50 4.00
C GLY A 199 3.63 -13.13 3.76
N ILE A 200 2.70 -13.06 4.74
CA ILE A 200 1.35 -13.63 4.64
C ILE A 200 0.30 -12.61 5.07
N SER A 201 -0.92 -12.71 4.51
CA SER A 201 -2.05 -11.89 4.94
C SER A 201 -2.53 -12.30 6.34
N PRO A 202 -2.82 -11.33 7.25
CA PRO A 202 -3.34 -11.64 8.59
C PRO A 202 -4.76 -12.22 8.58
N PHE A 203 -5.50 -12.04 7.48
CA PHE A 203 -6.91 -12.42 7.35
C PHE A 203 -7.17 -13.28 6.10
N ALA A 204 -6.19 -14.11 5.71
CA ALA A 204 -6.34 -15.00 4.57
C ALA A 204 -7.56 -15.92 4.70
N GLY A 205 -8.21 -16.24 3.58
CA GLY A 205 -9.35 -17.15 3.49
C GLY A 205 -9.56 -17.64 2.07
N ASP A 206 -10.24 -18.78 1.92
CA ASP A 206 -10.44 -19.46 0.63
C ASP A 206 -11.56 -18.82 -0.22
N SER A 207 -12.26 -17.84 0.33
CA SER A 207 -13.33 -17.11 -0.34
C SER A 207 -13.41 -15.67 0.17
N LEU A 208 -14.05 -14.79 -0.62
CA LEU A 208 -14.37 -13.43 -0.20
C LEU A 208 -15.07 -13.40 1.17
N GLN A 209 -16.06 -14.28 1.34
CA GLN A 209 -16.82 -14.37 2.60
C GLN A 209 -15.91 -14.79 3.76
N ALA A 210 -15.00 -15.74 3.56
CA ALA A 210 -14.06 -16.19 4.59
C ALA A 210 -13.11 -15.06 4.98
N VAL A 211 -12.57 -14.30 4.01
CA VAL A 211 -11.72 -13.12 4.26
C VAL A 211 -12.49 -12.07 5.07
N CYS A 212 -13.70 -11.71 4.66
CA CYS A 212 -14.55 -10.76 5.39
C CYS A 212 -14.84 -11.24 6.83
N ASN A 213 -15.19 -12.49 7.03
CA ASN A 213 -15.41 -13.07 8.35
C ASN A 213 -14.15 -13.00 9.21
N ASN A 214 -12.98 -13.31 8.65
CA ASN A 214 -11.71 -13.23 9.35
C ASN A 214 -11.38 -11.78 9.76
N ILE A 215 -11.61 -10.81 8.88
CA ILE A 215 -11.44 -9.39 9.21
C ILE A 215 -12.36 -8.97 10.36
N LEU A 216 -13.59 -9.45 10.39
CA LEU A 216 -14.56 -9.06 11.43
C LEU A 216 -14.32 -9.73 12.79
N SER A 217 -13.90 -10.99 12.81
CA SER A 217 -13.91 -11.81 14.03
C SER A 217 -12.58 -12.42 14.45
N SER A 218 -11.63 -12.64 13.52
CA SER A 218 -10.40 -13.34 13.85
C SER A 218 -9.33 -12.39 14.40
N SER A 219 -8.57 -12.88 15.38
CA SER A 219 -7.34 -12.25 15.85
C SER A 219 -6.16 -12.92 15.15
N PRO A 220 -5.37 -12.19 14.35
CA PRO A 220 -4.24 -12.77 13.66
C PRO A 220 -3.15 -13.21 14.66
N GLN A 221 -2.35 -14.19 14.25
CA GLN A 221 -1.17 -14.59 15.00
C GLN A 221 -0.21 -13.39 15.12
N ARG A 222 0.50 -13.27 16.24
CA ARG A 222 1.49 -12.20 16.44
C ARG A 222 2.61 -12.30 15.41
N PRO A 223 3.06 -11.21 14.77
CA PRO A 223 4.14 -11.22 13.78
C PRO A 223 5.41 -11.95 14.25
N SER A 224 5.83 -11.75 15.52
CA SER A 224 7.03 -12.42 16.09
C SER A 224 6.88 -13.93 16.22
N HIS A 225 5.65 -14.46 16.30
CA HIS A 225 5.39 -15.91 16.31
C HIS A 225 5.42 -16.51 14.89
N VAL A 226 5.16 -15.72 13.85
CA VAL A 226 5.28 -16.13 12.44
C VAL A 226 6.72 -16.06 11.97
N ASN A 227 7.44 -15.00 12.37
CA ASN A 227 8.81 -14.73 12.00
C ASN A 227 9.60 -14.25 13.24
N SER A 228 10.40 -15.14 13.82
CA SER A 228 11.16 -14.90 15.05
C SER A 228 12.23 -13.80 14.96
N SER A 229 12.55 -13.31 13.75
CA SER A 229 13.44 -12.16 13.56
C SER A 229 12.76 -10.82 13.92
N ILE A 230 11.43 -10.81 14.08
CA ILE A 230 10.64 -9.62 14.38
C ILE A 230 10.69 -9.36 15.89
N PRO A 231 11.07 -8.15 16.33
CA PRO A 231 11.00 -7.77 17.73
C PRO A 231 9.58 -7.85 18.30
N ALA A 232 9.37 -8.50 19.45
CA ALA A 232 8.06 -8.66 20.08
C ALA A 232 7.33 -7.33 20.34
N LEU A 233 8.04 -6.23 20.50
CA LEU A 233 7.46 -4.89 20.63
C LEU A 233 6.68 -4.44 19.38
N LEU A 234 6.96 -4.98 18.20
CA LEU A 234 6.17 -4.70 17.00
C LEU A 234 4.81 -5.41 17.02
N ASP A 235 4.67 -6.49 17.76
CA ASP A 235 3.40 -7.20 17.90
C ASP A 235 2.30 -6.29 18.49
N ASP A 236 2.66 -5.48 19.48
CA ASP A 236 1.72 -4.59 20.16
C ASP A 236 1.27 -3.45 19.22
N ILE A 237 2.19 -2.90 18.42
CA ILE A 237 1.87 -1.89 17.41
C ILE A 237 0.91 -2.46 16.37
N VAL A 238 1.23 -3.63 15.81
CA VAL A 238 0.38 -4.29 14.79
C VAL A 238 -0.99 -4.64 15.40
N THR A 239 -1.02 -5.20 16.61
CA THR A 239 -2.27 -5.54 17.30
C THR A 239 -3.14 -4.32 17.54
N ALA A 240 -2.55 -3.19 17.95
CA ALA A 240 -3.27 -1.93 18.12
C ALA A 240 -3.86 -1.40 16.81
N CYS A 241 -3.14 -1.53 15.68
CA CYS A 241 -3.65 -1.15 14.37
C CYS A 241 -4.80 -2.06 13.91
N LEU A 242 -4.71 -3.38 14.17
CA LEU A 242 -5.69 -4.39 13.73
C LEU A 242 -6.88 -4.58 14.68
N CYS A 243 -7.04 -3.71 15.70
CA CYS A 243 -8.17 -3.72 16.59
C CYS A 243 -9.47 -3.49 15.80
N LYS A 244 -10.48 -4.38 16.02
CA LYS A 244 -11.74 -4.35 15.26
C LYS A 244 -12.59 -3.12 15.63
N ASP A 245 -12.62 -2.79 16.91
CA ASP A 245 -13.28 -1.59 17.42
C ASP A 245 -12.42 -0.34 17.12
N PRO A 246 -12.90 0.62 16.31
CA PRO A 246 -12.15 1.84 16.02
C PRO A 246 -11.82 2.68 17.26
N GLN A 247 -12.63 2.58 18.35
CA GLN A 247 -12.38 3.33 19.59
C GLN A 247 -11.18 2.78 20.39
N ARG A 248 -10.83 1.51 20.18
CA ARG A 248 -9.71 0.83 20.83
C ARG A 248 -8.51 0.68 19.90
N ARG A 249 -8.66 1.07 18.63
CA ARG A 249 -7.61 1.03 17.60
C ARG A 249 -6.57 2.14 17.85
N MET A 250 -5.37 1.98 17.33
CA MET A 250 -4.37 3.05 17.24
C MET A 250 -5.06 4.35 16.76
N PRO A 251 -4.97 5.45 17.52
CA PRO A 251 -5.87 6.59 17.33
C PRO A 251 -5.60 7.38 16.03
N THR A 252 -4.34 7.48 15.63
CA THR A 252 -3.95 8.27 14.44
C THR A 252 -2.81 7.62 13.67
N ALA A 253 -2.70 7.95 12.40
CA ALA A 253 -1.58 7.55 11.56
C ALA A 253 -0.26 8.20 12.04
N GLU A 254 -0.31 9.41 12.60
CA GLU A 254 0.85 10.09 13.20
C GLU A 254 1.42 9.28 14.37
N THR A 255 0.58 8.84 15.31
CA THR A 255 0.98 7.97 16.42
C THR A 255 1.61 6.66 15.91
N MET A 256 1.03 6.07 14.84
CA MET A 256 1.61 4.87 14.22
C MET A 256 3.01 5.14 13.66
N ALA A 257 3.22 6.26 12.97
CA ALA A 257 4.52 6.64 12.45
C ALA A 257 5.55 6.82 13.56
N GLU A 258 5.21 7.55 14.64
CA GLU A 258 6.07 7.79 15.79
C GLU A 258 6.53 6.49 16.45
N GLN A 259 5.63 5.51 16.60
CA GLN A 259 5.94 4.23 17.20
C GLN A 259 6.79 3.32 16.28
N LEU A 260 6.70 3.47 14.96
CA LEU A 260 7.46 2.68 14.00
C LEU A 260 8.88 3.22 13.77
N PHE A 261 9.13 4.53 13.85
CA PHE A 261 10.44 5.12 13.57
C PHE A 261 11.61 4.55 14.38
N PRO A 262 11.48 4.20 15.67
CA PRO A 262 12.57 3.57 16.42
C PRO A 262 13.06 2.25 15.81
N PHE A 263 12.18 1.51 15.15
CA PHE A 263 12.52 0.24 14.49
C PHE A 263 13.12 0.45 13.09
N ALA A 264 12.77 1.52 12.41
CA ALA A 264 13.28 1.88 11.08
C ALA A 264 14.81 2.12 11.07
N ARG A 265 15.39 2.55 12.19
CA ARG A 265 16.82 2.87 12.33
C ARG A 265 17.67 1.71 12.84
N ARG A 266 17.09 0.59 13.24
CA ARG A 266 17.83 -0.58 13.71
C ARG A 266 18.46 -1.31 12.51
N LYS A 267 19.79 -1.31 12.42
CA LYS A 267 20.49 -2.29 11.56
C LYS A 267 20.05 -3.69 11.98
N PRO A 268 19.72 -4.58 11.03
CA PRO A 268 19.46 -5.97 11.39
C PRO A 268 20.66 -6.47 12.20
N ALA A 269 20.40 -7.06 13.36
CA ALA A 269 21.45 -7.73 14.11
C ALA A 269 22.06 -8.76 13.15
N LEU A 270 23.34 -8.63 12.85
CA LEU A 270 24.07 -9.62 12.09
C LEU A 270 23.82 -10.94 12.83
N ALA A 271 23.07 -11.84 12.22
CA ALA A 271 22.98 -13.21 12.70
C ALA A 271 24.42 -13.67 12.85
N SER A 272 24.85 -13.90 14.08
CA SER A 272 26.15 -14.48 14.40
C SER A 272 26.21 -15.80 13.62
N ALA A 273 26.88 -15.77 12.47
CA ALA A 273 27.26 -16.98 11.78
C ALA A 273 28.20 -17.71 12.74
N ALA A 274 27.64 -18.69 13.43
CA ALA A 274 28.46 -19.67 14.13
C ALA A 274 29.36 -20.31 13.08
N ILE A 275 30.60 -19.86 13.06
CA ILE A 275 31.67 -20.54 12.29
C ILE A 275 31.76 -21.92 12.88
N VAL A 276 31.13 -22.90 12.24
CA VAL A 276 31.39 -24.32 12.50
C VAL A 276 32.77 -24.54 11.94
N GLU A 277 33.78 -24.55 12.82
CA GLU A 277 35.13 -25.02 12.49
C GLU A 277 35.02 -26.45 11.95
N PRO A 278 35.61 -26.78 10.79
CA PRO A 278 35.65 -28.14 10.32
C PRO A 278 36.57 -28.94 11.25
N ASN A 279 36.01 -29.91 11.94
CA ASN A 279 36.60 -30.87 12.85
C ASN A 279 37.81 -31.55 12.20
N GLN A 280 39.03 -31.26 12.70
CA GLN A 280 40.24 -32.03 12.41
C GLN A 280 40.11 -33.44 12.95
N ARG A 281 39.60 -34.38 12.17
CA ARG A 281 39.77 -35.83 12.37
C ARG A 281 39.78 -36.54 11.04
N SER A 282 40.98 -36.65 10.43
CA SER A 282 41.41 -37.85 9.67
C SER A 282 42.86 -37.68 9.22
N ARG A 283 43.78 -37.76 10.18
CA ARG A 283 45.16 -38.17 9.94
C ARG A 283 45.35 -39.48 10.65
N VAL A 284 44.92 -40.59 10.07
CA VAL A 284 45.47 -41.95 10.26
C VAL A 284 44.90 -42.80 9.11
N SER A 285 45.67 -43.06 8.12
CA SER A 285 45.67 -44.24 7.24
C SER A 285 46.40 -43.95 5.91
N ARG A 286 47.71 -43.78 6.08
CA ARG A 286 48.65 -43.97 4.96
C ARG A 286 49.86 -44.68 5.54
N LEU A 287 49.72 -45.95 5.77
CA LEU A 287 50.82 -46.94 5.93
C LEU A 287 50.18 -48.33 5.77
N LEU A 288 50.50 -48.99 4.73
CA LEU A 288 50.23 -50.37 4.33
C LEU A 288 49.63 -50.46 2.91
N ARG A 289 50.54 -50.43 1.93
CA ARG A 289 50.54 -51.24 0.69
C ARG A 289 51.84 -50.96 -0.06
N SER A 290 52.86 -51.77 0.33
CA SER A 290 53.96 -52.19 -0.51
C SER A 290 54.25 -53.63 -0.13
N ALA A 291 53.73 -54.56 -0.91
CA ALA A 291 54.22 -55.87 -1.24
C ALA A 291 53.43 -56.38 -2.44
#